data_e001727734b11730ce2a3cd15c9f7a3f
#
_entry.id   e001727734b11730ce2a3cd15c9f7a3f
#
_cell.length_a   1.000
_cell.length_b   1.000
_cell.length_c   1.000
_cell.angle_alpha   90.00
_cell.angle_beta   90.00
_cell.angle_gamma   90.00
#
_symmetry.space_group_name_H-M   'P 1'
#
loop_
_entity.id
_entity.type
_entity.pdbx_description
1 polymer ?
#
loop_
_entity_poly.entity_id
_entity_poly.type
_entity_poly.pdbx_seq_one_letter_code
_entity_poly.pdbx_strand_id
1 'polypeptide(L)'
;MGSTVNTMSEHDMHLLDSAPFGRILPAMVTPMKSDGSVDFAAAQKLAKYLVADGADGLVVNGTTGESPVTHMDEKVELVRAVKEVVDVPVISGAGSNDTAHTVRMVEQTQEAGADAVLVVMPYYSRPSQDGIVGHYKAVDESAEKPIIVYDVPGRTGLKVFNSSAFFFPLREYNSCMFSGGMSECSCI
;
A
#
# COMPACT_ATOMS: atom_id res chain seq x y z
N MET A 1 -19.86 38.70 9.98
CA MET A 1 -19.77 37.41 9.31
C MET A 1 -18.79 36.56 10.12
N GLY A 2 -19.30 35.73 11.03
CA GLY A 2 -18.48 34.87 11.87
C GLY A 2 -18.10 33.61 11.11
N SER A 3 -16.82 33.36 10.94
CA SER A 3 -16.33 32.06 10.45
C SER A 3 -16.51 31.04 11.57
N THR A 4 -17.46 30.13 11.42
CA THR A 4 -17.55 28.92 12.23
C THR A 4 -16.31 28.07 11.97
N VAL A 5 -15.36 28.12 12.91
CA VAL A 5 -14.28 27.11 12.98
C VAL A 5 -14.97 25.79 13.31
N ASN A 6 -14.99 24.86 12.36
CA ASN A 6 -15.53 23.54 12.57
C ASN A 6 -14.57 22.81 13.52
N THR A 7 -14.93 22.74 14.81
CA THR A 7 -14.17 21.97 15.81
C THR A 7 -14.39 20.49 15.53
N MET A 8 -13.34 19.76 15.24
CA MET A 8 -13.36 18.31 15.06
C MET A 8 -13.95 17.63 16.30
N SER A 9 -14.80 16.62 16.10
CA SER A 9 -15.38 15.83 17.18
C SER A 9 -14.32 14.98 17.90
N GLU A 10 -14.57 14.56 19.16
CA GLU A 10 -13.69 13.62 19.87
C GLU A 10 -13.50 12.30 19.10
N HIS A 11 -14.52 11.87 18.35
CA HIS A 11 -14.45 10.70 17.47
C HIS A 11 -13.47 10.92 16.31
N ASP A 12 -13.50 12.11 15.67
CA ASP A 12 -12.55 12.45 14.61
C ASP A 12 -11.12 12.56 15.16
N MET A 13 -10.93 13.03 16.39
CA MET A 13 -9.63 13.06 17.06
C MET A 13 -9.09 11.66 17.34
N HIS A 14 -9.93 10.71 17.77
CA HIS A 14 -9.52 9.32 18.00
C HIS A 14 -9.10 8.60 16.71
N LEU A 15 -9.77 8.89 15.57
CA LEU A 15 -9.36 8.41 14.26
C LEU A 15 -8.01 8.99 13.81
N LEU A 16 -7.66 10.18 14.29
CA LEU A 16 -6.37 10.82 14.00
C LEU A 16 -5.21 10.20 14.79
N ASP A 17 -5.46 9.70 15.99
CA ASP A 17 -4.46 9.00 16.81
C ASP A 17 -4.16 7.57 16.33
N SER A 18 -5.00 7.01 15.44
CA SER A 18 -4.90 5.65 14.92
C SER A 18 -4.28 5.54 13.52
N ALA A 19 -3.58 6.56 13.02
CA ALA A 19 -2.92 6.53 11.71
C ALA A 19 -1.46 6.01 11.82
N PRO A 20 -1.24 4.67 11.82
CA PRO A 20 0.07 4.07 12.14
C PRO A 20 1.18 4.45 11.14
N PHE A 21 0.82 4.91 9.94
CA PHE A 21 1.76 5.33 8.90
C PHE A 21 1.68 6.83 8.59
N GLY A 22 0.89 7.60 9.39
CA GLY A 22 0.61 9.01 9.10
C GLY A 22 -0.63 9.21 8.21
N ARG A 23 -0.84 10.42 7.74
CA ARG A 23 -2.07 10.84 7.04
C ARG A 23 -1.83 11.16 5.57
N ILE A 24 -0.64 11.64 5.23
CA ILE A 24 -0.26 12.03 3.86
C ILE A 24 0.72 10.99 3.33
N LEU A 25 0.21 10.05 2.54
CA LEU A 25 0.94 8.91 1.99
C LEU A 25 0.91 8.98 0.45
N PRO A 26 1.73 9.81 -0.20
CA PRO A 26 1.74 9.92 -1.65
C PRO A 26 2.15 8.60 -2.30
N ALA A 27 1.37 8.19 -3.31
CA ALA A 27 1.73 7.10 -4.20
C ALA A 27 2.79 7.61 -5.20
N MET A 28 4.02 7.24 -4.96
CA MET A 28 5.19 7.70 -5.70
C MET A 28 5.21 7.11 -7.11
N VAL A 29 5.53 7.92 -8.12
CA VAL A 29 5.90 7.40 -9.45
C VAL A 29 7.24 6.67 -9.36
N THR A 30 7.48 5.74 -10.27
CA THR A 30 8.79 5.10 -10.44
C THR A 30 9.56 5.83 -11.55
N PRO A 31 10.56 6.65 -11.24
CA PRO A 31 11.40 7.27 -12.26
C PRO A 31 12.11 6.20 -13.09
N MET A 32 12.09 6.37 -14.41
CA MET A 32 12.72 5.46 -15.35
C MET A 32 13.71 6.22 -16.23
N LYS A 33 14.77 5.53 -16.64
CA LYS A 33 15.74 6.03 -17.61
C LYS A 33 15.18 5.91 -19.04
N SER A 34 15.88 6.48 -20.00
CA SER A 34 15.49 6.45 -21.42
C SER A 34 15.45 5.05 -22.04
N ASP A 35 16.12 4.07 -21.42
CA ASP A 35 16.12 2.66 -21.81
C ASP A 35 14.99 1.84 -21.15
N GLY A 36 14.17 2.48 -20.28
CA GLY A 36 13.08 1.86 -19.55
C GLY A 36 13.48 1.23 -18.22
N SER A 37 14.75 1.19 -17.85
CA SER A 37 15.18 0.70 -16.53
C SER A 37 14.86 1.71 -15.41
N VAL A 38 14.66 1.22 -14.18
CA VAL A 38 14.38 2.08 -13.03
C VAL A 38 15.57 2.99 -12.71
N ASP A 39 15.31 4.28 -12.51
CA ASP A 39 16.30 5.26 -12.04
C ASP A 39 16.20 5.40 -10.51
N PHE A 40 16.93 4.56 -9.79
CA PHE A 40 16.94 4.56 -8.33
C PHE A 40 17.46 5.88 -7.75
N ALA A 41 18.42 6.54 -8.40
CA ALA A 41 18.94 7.81 -7.92
C ALA A 41 17.91 8.96 -8.05
N ALA A 42 17.11 8.95 -9.12
CA ALA A 42 15.99 9.87 -9.27
C ALA A 42 14.87 9.54 -8.27
N ALA A 43 14.61 8.26 -8.00
CA ALA A 43 13.64 7.83 -6.99
C ALA A 43 14.02 8.29 -5.59
N GLN A 44 15.29 8.20 -5.20
CA GLN A 44 15.81 8.73 -3.93
C GLN A 44 15.63 10.24 -3.80
N LYS A 45 15.88 10.99 -4.88
CA LYS A 45 15.67 12.45 -4.88
C LYS A 45 14.20 12.81 -4.73
N LEU A 46 13.31 12.09 -5.44
CA LEU A 46 11.87 12.28 -5.35
C LEU A 46 11.36 11.95 -3.94
N ALA A 47 11.82 10.86 -3.34
CA ALA A 47 11.44 10.47 -1.99
C ALA A 47 11.81 11.56 -0.97
N LYS A 48 13.06 12.07 -0.99
CA LYS A 48 13.48 13.19 -0.15
C LYS A 48 12.63 14.44 -0.36
N TYR A 49 12.31 14.76 -1.61
CA TYR A 49 11.49 15.92 -1.94
C TYR A 49 10.08 15.80 -1.33
N LEU A 50 9.42 14.64 -1.51
CA LEU A 50 8.08 14.41 -0.98
C LEU A 50 8.03 14.47 0.56
N VAL A 51 9.02 13.90 1.24
CA VAL A 51 9.13 13.98 2.70
C VAL A 51 9.38 15.42 3.16
N ALA A 52 10.25 16.16 2.50
CA ALA A 52 10.50 17.56 2.81
C ALA A 52 9.26 18.45 2.57
N ASP A 53 8.39 18.06 1.65
CA ASP A 53 7.13 18.74 1.33
C ASP A 53 5.95 18.30 2.22
N GLY A 54 6.20 17.45 3.23
CA GLY A 54 5.25 17.10 4.29
C GLY A 54 4.57 15.73 4.15
N ALA A 55 5.13 14.81 3.38
CA ALA A 55 4.65 13.42 3.39
C ALA A 55 5.01 12.73 4.72
N ASP A 56 4.00 12.10 5.35
CA ASP A 56 4.18 11.31 6.58
C ASP A 56 4.76 9.91 6.29
N GLY A 57 4.59 9.40 5.09
CA GLY A 57 5.12 8.14 4.59
C GLY A 57 5.04 8.09 3.08
N LEU A 58 5.58 7.04 2.45
CA LEU A 58 5.62 6.90 1.00
C LEU A 58 5.07 5.55 0.56
N VAL A 59 4.28 5.53 -0.52
CA VAL A 59 3.87 4.29 -1.18
C VAL A 59 4.66 4.11 -2.46
N VAL A 60 5.51 3.09 -2.51
CA VAL A 60 6.30 2.70 -3.70
C VAL A 60 5.71 1.43 -4.34
N ASN A 61 6.08 1.12 -5.55
CA ASN A 61 5.58 -0.06 -6.27
C ASN A 61 4.05 -0.15 -6.37
N GLY A 62 3.33 0.97 -6.20
CA GLY A 62 1.88 1.03 -6.37
C GLY A 62 1.48 1.16 -7.86
N THR A 63 0.18 1.33 -8.09
CA THR A 63 -0.34 1.56 -9.45
C THR A 63 0.25 2.82 -10.11
N THR A 64 0.41 3.89 -9.34
CA THR A 64 1.04 5.14 -9.81
C THR A 64 2.51 4.92 -10.17
N GLY A 65 3.20 4.00 -9.49
CA GLY A 65 4.58 3.60 -9.78
C GLY A 65 4.71 2.54 -10.87
N GLU A 66 3.66 2.30 -11.65
CA GLU A 66 3.67 1.37 -12.79
C GLU A 66 4.10 -0.06 -12.43
N SER A 67 3.74 -0.52 -11.22
CA SER A 67 4.13 -1.83 -10.68
C SER A 67 3.97 -3.02 -11.65
N PRO A 68 2.95 -3.11 -12.52
CA PRO A 68 2.83 -4.25 -13.43
C PRO A 68 3.96 -4.38 -14.47
N VAL A 69 4.70 -3.31 -14.75
CA VAL A 69 5.76 -3.29 -15.78
C VAL A 69 7.17 -3.26 -15.17
N THR A 70 7.30 -3.23 -13.85
CA THR A 70 8.59 -3.38 -13.16
C THR A 70 8.83 -4.82 -12.75
N HIS A 71 10.08 -5.28 -12.78
CA HIS A 71 10.47 -6.62 -12.38
C HIS A 71 10.65 -6.75 -10.85
N MET A 72 10.71 -7.98 -10.34
CA MET A 72 10.79 -8.24 -8.90
C MET A 72 12.03 -7.63 -8.26
N ASP A 73 13.19 -7.80 -8.88
CA ASP A 73 14.47 -7.24 -8.45
C ASP A 73 14.46 -5.71 -8.43
N GLU A 74 13.81 -5.07 -9.41
CA GLU A 74 13.64 -3.61 -9.44
C GLU A 74 12.74 -3.13 -8.30
N LYS A 75 11.66 -3.86 -7.99
CA LYS A 75 10.77 -3.52 -6.86
C LYS A 75 11.48 -3.60 -5.52
N VAL A 76 12.23 -4.67 -5.32
CA VAL A 76 13.02 -4.90 -4.09
C VAL A 76 14.08 -3.81 -3.94
N GLU A 77 14.79 -3.51 -5.01
CA GLU A 77 15.83 -2.48 -4.99
C GLU A 77 15.26 -1.07 -4.81
N LEU A 78 14.07 -0.79 -5.37
CA LEU A 78 13.38 0.49 -5.16
C LEU A 78 13.02 0.70 -3.69
N VAL A 79 12.54 -0.34 -3.00
CA VAL A 79 12.28 -0.27 -1.54
C VAL A 79 13.58 0.06 -0.79
N ARG A 80 14.67 -0.66 -1.05
CA ARG A 80 15.97 -0.41 -0.41
C ARG A 80 16.46 1.01 -0.66
N ALA A 81 16.47 1.42 -1.92
CA ALA A 81 16.93 2.75 -2.32
C ALA A 81 16.15 3.88 -1.65
N VAL A 82 14.83 3.74 -1.52
CA VAL A 82 14.00 4.74 -0.84
C VAL A 82 14.24 4.71 0.66
N LYS A 83 14.24 3.54 1.30
CA LYS A 83 14.50 3.39 2.76
C LYS A 83 15.86 3.93 3.19
N GLU A 84 16.85 3.85 2.33
CA GLU A 84 18.21 4.38 2.60
C GLU A 84 18.22 5.90 2.83
N VAL A 85 17.24 6.64 2.31
CA VAL A 85 17.29 8.10 2.25
C VAL A 85 16.15 8.82 2.97
N VAL A 86 15.19 8.07 3.56
CA VAL A 86 14.07 8.64 4.32
C VAL A 86 13.87 7.89 5.65
N ASP A 87 13.43 8.63 6.67
CA ASP A 87 13.13 8.08 8.01
C ASP A 87 11.62 7.83 8.22
N VAL A 88 10.78 8.17 7.23
CA VAL A 88 9.34 7.93 7.28
C VAL A 88 8.98 6.50 6.85
N PRO A 89 7.79 5.98 7.21
CA PRO A 89 7.33 4.68 6.75
C PRO A 89 7.32 4.56 5.22
N VAL A 90 7.79 3.42 4.71
CA VAL A 90 7.74 3.06 3.29
C VAL A 90 6.84 1.83 3.12
N ILE A 91 5.74 2.03 2.40
CA ILE A 91 4.75 1.01 2.09
C ILE A 91 5.03 0.50 0.67
N SER A 92 5.24 -0.80 0.51
CA SER A 92 5.48 -1.39 -0.81
C SER A 92 4.24 -2.03 -1.41
N GLY A 93 3.89 -1.67 -2.64
CA GLY A 93 2.97 -2.45 -3.45
C GLY A 93 3.54 -3.85 -3.71
N ALA A 94 2.85 -4.88 -3.22
CA ALA A 94 3.29 -6.28 -3.30
C ALA A 94 2.21 -7.22 -3.84
N GLY A 95 1.06 -6.68 -4.31
CA GLY A 95 -0.06 -7.48 -4.80
C GLY A 95 0.05 -7.85 -6.28
N SER A 96 -0.44 -9.05 -6.60
CA SER A 96 -0.58 -9.59 -7.96
C SER A 96 -1.87 -10.38 -8.05
N ASN A 97 -2.25 -10.79 -9.27
CA ASN A 97 -3.35 -11.75 -9.49
C ASN A 97 -2.94 -13.22 -9.28
N ASP A 98 -1.67 -13.48 -8.99
CA ASP A 98 -1.10 -14.78 -8.64
C ASP A 98 -0.73 -14.78 -7.15
N THR A 99 -1.36 -15.68 -6.38
CA THR A 99 -1.14 -15.77 -4.93
C THR A 99 0.30 -16.11 -4.57
N ALA A 100 0.90 -17.08 -5.25
CA ALA A 100 2.27 -17.49 -4.97
C ALA A 100 3.28 -16.40 -5.34
N HIS A 101 3.00 -15.62 -6.39
CA HIS A 101 3.81 -14.46 -6.74
C HIS A 101 3.66 -13.34 -5.70
N THR A 102 2.44 -13.09 -5.23
CA THR A 102 2.16 -12.10 -4.16
C THR A 102 2.91 -12.45 -2.88
N VAL A 103 2.86 -13.71 -2.43
CA VAL A 103 3.61 -14.19 -1.26
C VAL A 103 5.09 -13.87 -1.39
N ARG A 104 5.72 -14.25 -2.52
CA ARG A 104 7.14 -13.94 -2.76
C ARG A 104 7.45 -12.43 -2.77
N MET A 105 6.55 -11.61 -3.35
CA MET A 105 6.73 -10.15 -3.33
C MET A 105 6.67 -9.59 -1.92
N VAL A 106 5.73 -10.08 -1.10
CA VAL A 106 5.59 -9.69 0.30
C VAL A 106 6.86 -10.02 1.07
N GLU A 107 7.34 -11.25 1.00
CA GLU A 107 8.57 -11.69 1.67
C GLU A 107 9.76 -10.80 1.28
N GLN A 108 10.02 -10.65 -0.02
CA GLN A 108 11.21 -9.94 -0.50
C GLN A 108 11.16 -8.42 -0.25
N THR A 109 9.98 -7.81 -0.33
CA THR A 109 9.87 -6.36 -0.07
C THR A 109 9.95 -6.04 1.43
N GLN A 110 9.49 -6.93 2.31
CA GLN A 110 9.70 -6.80 3.75
C GLN A 110 11.18 -6.96 4.12
N GLU A 111 11.87 -7.97 3.56
CA GLU A 111 13.31 -8.15 3.72
C GLU A 111 14.11 -6.94 3.19
N ALA A 112 13.59 -6.23 2.19
CA ALA A 112 14.17 -5.00 1.67
C ALA A 112 13.96 -3.79 2.58
N GLY A 113 13.13 -3.90 3.63
CA GLY A 113 12.89 -2.87 4.62
C GLY A 113 11.55 -2.15 4.51
N ALA A 114 10.58 -2.67 3.76
CA ALA A 114 9.23 -2.10 3.76
C ALA A 114 8.59 -2.18 5.16
N ASP A 115 7.95 -1.10 5.61
CA ASP A 115 7.29 -1.03 6.91
C ASP A 115 5.87 -1.60 6.87
N ALA A 116 5.26 -1.67 5.68
CA ALA A 116 3.99 -2.31 5.39
C ALA A 116 3.94 -2.74 3.92
N VAL A 117 2.98 -3.60 3.58
CA VAL A 117 2.73 -4.03 2.20
C VAL A 117 1.31 -3.66 1.76
N LEU A 118 1.19 -3.08 0.56
CA LEU A 118 -0.06 -2.75 -0.09
C LEU A 118 -0.41 -3.88 -1.08
N VAL A 119 -1.44 -4.66 -0.77
CA VAL A 119 -1.82 -5.84 -1.56
C VAL A 119 -3.13 -5.57 -2.29
N VAL A 120 -3.06 -5.49 -3.62
CA VAL A 120 -4.24 -5.32 -4.47
C VAL A 120 -5.01 -6.63 -4.60
N MET A 121 -6.34 -6.54 -4.72
CA MET A 121 -7.18 -7.69 -5.06
C MET A 121 -6.67 -8.39 -6.32
N PRO A 122 -6.76 -9.76 -6.38
CA PRO A 122 -6.44 -10.48 -7.61
C PRO A 122 -7.30 -9.98 -8.77
N TYR A 123 -6.68 -9.24 -9.68
CA TYR A 123 -7.32 -8.64 -10.85
C TYR A 123 -7.40 -9.62 -12.02
N TYR A 124 -8.18 -9.27 -13.05
CA TYR A 124 -8.36 -10.01 -14.29
C TYR A 124 -9.14 -11.33 -14.15
N SER A 125 -8.69 -12.26 -13.30
CA SER A 125 -9.28 -13.60 -13.11
C SER A 125 -10.61 -13.58 -12.35
N ARG A 126 -10.95 -12.49 -11.66
CA ARG A 126 -12.19 -12.28 -10.90
C ARG A 126 -12.55 -13.46 -9.98
N PRO A 127 -11.74 -13.77 -8.98
CA PRO A 127 -12.00 -14.84 -8.03
C PRO A 127 -13.33 -14.61 -7.27
N SER A 128 -13.91 -15.68 -6.73
CA SER A 128 -15.01 -15.58 -5.78
C SER A 128 -14.58 -14.91 -4.48
N GLN A 129 -15.53 -14.51 -3.63
CA GLN A 129 -15.20 -13.93 -2.32
C GLN A 129 -14.38 -14.90 -1.45
N ASP A 130 -14.68 -16.18 -1.46
CA ASP A 130 -13.89 -17.21 -0.77
C ASP A 130 -12.48 -17.33 -1.36
N GLY A 131 -12.33 -17.16 -2.67
CA GLY A 131 -11.03 -17.11 -3.34
C GLY A 131 -10.21 -15.90 -2.91
N ILE A 132 -10.84 -14.73 -2.74
CA ILE A 132 -10.19 -13.52 -2.20
C ILE A 132 -9.72 -13.78 -0.76
N VAL A 133 -10.59 -14.35 0.09
CA VAL A 133 -10.23 -14.71 1.47
C VAL A 133 -9.05 -15.68 1.50
N GLY A 134 -9.07 -16.73 0.66
CA GLY A 134 -7.96 -17.68 0.54
C GLY A 134 -6.65 -17.02 0.10
N HIS A 135 -6.72 -16.08 -0.84
CA HIS A 135 -5.56 -15.30 -1.29
C HIS A 135 -4.93 -14.52 -0.14
N TYR A 136 -5.74 -13.73 0.59
CA TYR A 136 -5.22 -12.92 1.69
C TYR A 136 -4.75 -13.73 2.88
N LYS A 137 -5.36 -14.90 3.17
CA LYS A 137 -4.85 -15.81 4.19
C LYS A 137 -3.44 -16.30 3.88
N ALA A 138 -3.19 -16.71 2.63
CA ALA A 138 -1.85 -17.13 2.21
C ALA A 138 -0.83 -15.98 2.30
N VAL A 139 -1.26 -14.75 2.00
CA VAL A 139 -0.42 -13.55 2.13
C VAL A 139 -0.12 -13.26 3.61
N ASP A 140 -1.12 -13.35 4.49
CA ASP A 140 -0.97 -13.09 5.93
C ASP A 140 -0.03 -14.11 6.60
N GLU A 141 -0.07 -15.37 6.17
CA GLU A 141 0.83 -16.40 6.67
C GLU A 141 2.31 -16.10 6.37
N SER A 142 2.61 -15.37 5.29
CA SER A 142 3.96 -14.97 4.88
C SER A 142 4.38 -13.58 5.36
N ALA A 143 3.41 -12.77 5.83
CA ALA A 143 3.67 -11.39 6.19
C ALA A 143 4.15 -11.26 7.64
N GLU A 144 5.26 -10.55 7.84
CA GLU A 144 5.76 -10.13 9.15
C GLU A 144 5.37 -8.67 9.46
N LYS A 145 4.98 -7.92 8.44
CA LYS A 145 4.59 -6.50 8.51
C LYS A 145 3.10 -6.33 8.21
N PRO A 146 2.49 -5.22 8.61
CA PRO A 146 1.09 -4.93 8.33
C PRO A 146 0.75 -5.03 6.85
N ILE A 147 -0.43 -5.60 6.56
CA ILE A 147 -0.98 -5.69 5.21
C ILE A 147 -2.06 -4.63 5.06
N ILE A 148 -1.93 -3.80 4.03
CA ILE A 148 -2.96 -2.86 3.60
C ILE A 148 -3.71 -3.49 2.43
N VAL A 149 -4.98 -3.81 2.65
CA VAL A 149 -5.86 -4.36 1.61
C VAL A 149 -6.25 -3.25 0.63
N TYR A 150 -5.87 -3.41 -0.65
CA TYR A 150 -6.16 -2.42 -1.68
C TYR A 150 -7.33 -2.86 -2.54
N ASP A 151 -8.52 -2.28 -2.27
CA ASP A 151 -9.74 -2.51 -3.04
C ASP A 151 -9.97 -1.39 -4.05
N VAL A 152 -9.82 -1.70 -5.34
CA VAL A 152 -9.95 -0.75 -6.45
C VAL A 152 -10.82 -1.35 -7.57
N PRO A 153 -12.15 -1.46 -7.35
CA PRO A 153 -13.07 -2.19 -8.24
C PRO A 153 -13.00 -1.76 -9.71
N GLY A 154 -12.76 -0.47 -9.96
CA GLY A 154 -12.63 0.06 -11.32
C GLY A 154 -11.43 -0.50 -12.10
N ARG A 155 -10.41 -1.06 -11.42
CA ARG A 155 -9.22 -1.67 -12.02
C ARG A 155 -9.23 -3.18 -11.92
N THR A 156 -9.66 -3.72 -10.78
CA THR A 156 -9.68 -5.18 -10.53
C THR A 156 -10.90 -5.86 -11.14
N GLY A 157 -11.99 -5.12 -11.36
CA GLY A 157 -13.26 -5.65 -11.86
C GLY A 157 -14.05 -6.44 -10.80
N LEU A 158 -13.65 -6.36 -9.53
CA LEU A 158 -14.38 -6.96 -8.40
C LEU A 158 -14.23 -6.08 -7.17
N LYS A 159 -15.14 -6.28 -6.21
CA LYS A 159 -15.20 -5.56 -4.95
C LYS A 159 -15.19 -6.57 -3.80
N VAL A 160 -14.53 -6.23 -2.70
CA VAL A 160 -14.66 -6.98 -1.45
C VAL A 160 -16.00 -6.63 -0.81
N PHE A 161 -16.77 -7.65 -0.39
CA PHE A 161 -17.96 -7.42 0.39
C PHE A 161 -17.62 -7.33 1.88
N ASN A 162 -18.32 -6.45 2.61
CA ASN A 162 -18.08 -6.24 4.05
C ASN A 162 -18.13 -7.54 4.86
N SER A 163 -19.01 -8.51 4.46
CA SER A 163 -19.05 -9.83 5.10
C SER A 163 -17.77 -10.63 4.93
N SER A 164 -17.05 -10.45 3.82
CA SER A 164 -15.76 -11.11 3.57
C SER A 164 -14.63 -10.41 4.32
N ALA A 165 -14.66 -9.09 4.47
CA ALA A 165 -13.69 -8.32 5.24
C ALA A 165 -13.69 -8.70 6.74
N PHE A 166 -14.84 -9.06 7.32
CA PHE A 166 -14.94 -9.56 8.69
C PHE A 166 -14.33 -10.96 8.91
N PHE A 167 -14.05 -11.70 7.84
CA PHE A 167 -13.41 -13.02 7.89
C PHE A 167 -11.91 -13.00 7.64
N PHE A 168 -11.28 -11.83 7.54
CA PHE A 168 -9.84 -11.75 7.59
C PHE A 168 -9.38 -11.75 9.06
N PRO A 169 -9.05 -12.89 9.67
CA PRO A 169 -8.28 -12.91 10.90
C PRO A 169 -6.82 -12.61 10.51
N LEU A 170 -6.59 -11.42 9.93
CA LEU A 170 -5.24 -10.92 9.80
C LEU A 170 -4.73 -10.77 11.23
N ARG A 171 -3.59 -11.39 11.53
CA ARG A 171 -2.92 -11.31 12.84
C ARG A 171 -3.02 -9.87 13.34
N GLU A 172 -3.19 -9.63 14.63
CA GLU A 172 -3.50 -8.40 15.39
C GLU A 172 -2.87 -7.07 14.89
N TYR A 173 -2.52 -6.97 13.63
CA TYR A 173 -1.96 -5.80 12.96
C TYR A 173 -3.03 -5.14 12.09
N ASN A 174 -3.29 -3.88 12.36
CA ASN A 174 -4.22 -2.99 11.69
C ASN A 174 -4.27 -3.21 10.17
N SER A 175 -5.27 -3.92 9.68
CA SER A 175 -5.55 -3.96 8.25
C SER A 175 -6.31 -2.69 7.87
N CYS A 176 -5.69 -1.80 7.13
CA CYS A 176 -6.36 -0.66 6.52
C CYS A 176 -6.92 -1.06 5.16
N MET A 177 -8.21 -0.80 4.91
CA MET A 177 -8.81 -0.96 3.60
C MET A 177 -8.72 0.36 2.85
N PHE A 178 -7.99 0.37 1.74
CA PHE A 178 -7.93 1.52 0.84
C PHE A 178 -8.94 1.29 -0.29
N SER A 179 -10.09 1.98 -0.28
CA SER A 179 -11.01 1.97 -1.39
C SER A 179 -10.70 3.14 -2.34
N GLY A 180 -10.55 2.85 -3.64
CA GLY A 180 -10.20 3.85 -4.67
C GLY A 180 -11.32 4.81 -5.05
N GLY A 181 -12.14 5.22 -4.08
CA GLY A 181 -13.09 6.33 -4.18
C GLY A 181 -12.70 7.38 -3.14
N MET A 182 -12.67 8.65 -3.54
CA MET A 182 -12.11 9.79 -2.81
C MET A 182 -12.71 10.10 -1.42
N SER A 183 -13.25 9.18 -0.66
CA SER A 183 -13.92 9.51 0.60
C SER A 183 -13.85 8.53 1.77
N GLU A 184 -13.29 7.33 1.65
CA GLU A 184 -13.33 6.41 2.81
C GLU A 184 -12.04 5.60 2.95
N CYS A 185 -11.16 6.05 3.83
CA CYS A 185 -10.18 5.21 4.50
C CYS A 185 -10.83 4.77 5.82
N SER A 186 -11.24 3.52 5.93
CA SER A 186 -11.70 2.94 7.18
C SER A 186 -10.67 1.93 7.68
N CYS A 187 -10.04 2.23 8.81
CA CYS A 187 -9.32 1.22 9.59
C CYS A 187 -10.37 0.35 10.29
N ILE A 188 -10.25 -0.96 10.18
CA ILE A 188 -11.08 -1.94 10.89
C ILE A 188 -10.26 -2.47 12.06
#